data_db5192abb9c0903a298e9f7b07d75f09
#
_entry.id   db5192abb9c0903a298e9f7b07d75f09
#
_cell.length_a   1.000
_cell.length_b   1.000
_cell.length_c   1.000
_cell.angle_alpha   90.00
_cell.angle_beta   90.00
_cell.angle_gamma   90.00
#
_symmetry.space_group_name_H-M   'P 1'
#
loop_
_entity.id
_entity.type
_entity.pdbx_description
1 polymer ?
#
loop_
_entity_poly.entity_id
_entity_poly.type
_entity_poly.pdbx_seq_one_letter_code
_entity_poly.pdbx_strand_id
1 'polypeptide(L)'
;MVKVNIGGCSSFVKDAEYKAYVEKALSAFDVLESEKGAGNDFLGWKHLPSETPESLVKACEDIRDDWKSKNIDLVIVIGIGGSYLGAKCAIEALSHSFAKELHSKDVPQVVFAGNNLSEEYISELIDLMQVRNAACVVISKSGTTTETAVAFRIVKQHLEETY
;
A
#
# COMPACT_ATOMS: atom_id res chain seq x y z
N MET A 1 -16.05 0.88 -17.39
CA MET A 1 -16.47 2.22 -16.92
C MET A 1 -17.23 2.04 -15.60
N VAL A 2 -16.85 2.72 -14.54
CA VAL A 2 -17.55 2.68 -13.25
C VAL A 2 -18.82 3.53 -13.36
N LYS A 3 -19.95 3.01 -12.83
CA LYS A 3 -21.22 3.74 -12.75
C LYS A 3 -21.61 3.90 -11.28
N VAL A 4 -21.96 5.11 -10.88
CA VAL A 4 -22.47 5.40 -9.53
C VAL A 4 -23.99 5.54 -9.60
N ASN A 5 -24.72 4.82 -8.76
CA ASN A 5 -26.17 4.91 -8.64
C ASN A 5 -26.52 5.39 -7.21
N ILE A 6 -27.11 6.57 -7.14
CA ILE A 6 -27.53 7.20 -5.87
C ILE A 6 -29.01 7.00 -5.56
N GLY A 7 -29.74 6.20 -6.36
CA GLY A 7 -31.19 6.01 -6.20
C GLY A 7 -31.61 5.57 -4.78
N GLY A 8 -30.76 4.82 -4.08
CA GLY A 8 -31.01 4.44 -2.69
C GLY A 8 -30.88 5.59 -1.67
N CYS A 9 -30.34 6.75 -2.05
CA CYS A 9 -30.16 7.91 -1.18
C CYS A 9 -31.30 8.94 -1.29
N SER A 10 -32.19 8.78 -2.28
CA SER A 10 -33.22 9.79 -2.61
C SER A 10 -34.20 10.11 -1.48
N SER A 11 -34.42 9.19 -0.54
CA SER A 11 -35.24 9.42 0.66
C SER A 11 -34.54 10.26 1.73
N PHE A 12 -33.19 10.37 1.67
CA PHE A 12 -32.36 11.06 2.68
C PHE A 12 -31.82 12.39 2.19
N VAL A 13 -31.58 12.52 0.88
CA VAL A 13 -30.99 13.71 0.26
C VAL A 13 -31.98 14.29 -0.74
N LYS A 14 -32.37 15.55 -0.53
CA LYS A 14 -33.29 16.26 -1.42
C LYS A 14 -32.58 16.63 -2.73
N ASP A 15 -33.30 16.62 -3.85
CA ASP A 15 -32.74 16.95 -5.17
C ASP A 15 -32.05 18.31 -5.23
N ALA A 16 -32.59 19.33 -4.56
CA ALA A 16 -31.98 20.66 -4.52
C ALA A 16 -30.64 20.66 -3.76
N GLU A 17 -30.56 19.90 -2.68
CA GLU A 17 -29.35 19.73 -1.88
C GLU A 17 -28.30 18.96 -2.67
N TYR A 18 -28.69 17.86 -3.31
CA TYR A 18 -27.81 17.09 -4.20
C TYR A 18 -27.20 17.96 -5.31
N LYS A 19 -28.03 18.74 -6.02
CA LYS A 19 -27.56 19.64 -7.09
C LYS A 19 -26.56 20.67 -6.56
N ALA A 20 -26.81 21.27 -5.40
CA ALA A 20 -25.90 22.24 -4.79
C ALA A 20 -24.53 21.59 -4.43
N TYR A 21 -24.52 20.36 -3.96
CA TYR A 21 -23.27 19.63 -3.69
C TYR A 21 -22.54 19.22 -4.97
N VAL A 22 -23.26 18.87 -6.03
CA VAL A 22 -22.65 18.61 -7.36
C VAL A 22 -21.93 19.85 -7.88
N GLU A 23 -22.55 21.04 -7.79
CA GLU A 23 -21.91 22.28 -8.21
C GLU A 23 -20.65 22.59 -7.39
N LYS A 24 -20.68 22.38 -6.06
CA LYS A 24 -19.49 22.51 -5.21
C LYS A 24 -18.39 21.51 -5.57
N ALA A 25 -18.76 20.27 -5.86
CA ALA A 25 -17.81 19.24 -6.26
C ALA A 25 -17.13 19.56 -7.60
N LEU A 26 -17.89 20.06 -8.59
CA LEU A 26 -17.34 20.50 -9.86
C LEU A 26 -16.38 21.68 -9.69
N SER A 27 -16.74 22.67 -8.88
CA SER A 27 -15.85 23.80 -8.55
C SER A 27 -14.55 23.35 -7.86
N ALA A 28 -14.66 22.40 -6.91
CA ALA A 28 -13.49 21.82 -6.25
C ALA A 28 -12.62 21.01 -7.23
N PHE A 29 -13.24 20.31 -8.17
CA PHE A 29 -12.53 19.59 -9.23
C PHE A 29 -11.76 20.55 -10.14
N ASP A 30 -12.35 21.68 -10.52
CA ASP A 30 -11.66 22.70 -11.32
C ASP A 30 -10.43 23.29 -10.59
N VAL A 31 -10.52 23.49 -9.27
CA VAL A 31 -9.38 23.90 -8.45
C VAL A 31 -8.28 22.84 -8.44
N LEU A 32 -8.65 21.57 -8.31
CA LEU A 32 -7.72 20.43 -8.35
C LEU A 32 -7.04 20.33 -9.72
N GLU A 33 -7.82 20.43 -10.80
CA GLU A 33 -7.30 20.34 -12.18
C GLU A 33 -6.37 21.51 -12.54
N SER A 34 -6.70 22.72 -12.08
CA SER A 34 -5.86 23.90 -12.31
C SER A 34 -4.57 23.91 -11.49
N GLU A 35 -4.47 23.10 -10.42
CA GLU A 35 -3.32 23.02 -9.51
C GLU A 35 -2.94 24.36 -8.85
N LYS A 36 -3.89 25.29 -8.76
CA LYS A 36 -3.68 26.65 -8.22
C LYS A 36 -4.27 26.86 -6.82
N GLY A 37 -4.86 25.84 -6.25
CA GLY A 37 -5.47 25.88 -4.91
C GLY A 37 -4.45 25.74 -3.78
N ALA A 38 -4.91 25.94 -2.55
CA ALA A 38 -4.12 25.65 -1.36
C ALA A 38 -3.77 24.16 -1.33
N GLY A 39 -2.50 23.85 -1.05
CA GLY A 39 -2.01 22.46 -1.03
C GLY A 39 -1.54 21.94 -2.39
N ASN A 40 -1.37 22.78 -3.39
CA ASN A 40 -0.86 22.41 -4.72
C ASN A 40 0.51 21.73 -4.67
N ASP A 41 1.34 22.02 -3.66
CA ASP A 41 2.66 21.38 -3.46
C ASP A 41 2.54 19.86 -3.16
N PHE A 42 1.34 19.35 -2.89
CA PHE A 42 1.08 17.96 -2.52
C PHE A 42 0.33 17.18 -3.63
N LEU A 43 0.34 17.63 -4.87
CA LEU A 43 -0.40 17.04 -5.99
C LEU A 43 0.40 16.05 -6.84
N GLY A 44 1.64 15.71 -6.45
CA GLY A 44 2.48 14.76 -7.22
C GLY A 44 1.79 13.42 -7.51
N TRP A 45 0.88 12.97 -6.65
CA TRP A 45 0.10 11.75 -6.86
C TRP A 45 -0.81 11.80 -8.10
N LYS A 46 -1.25 12.98 -8.52
CA LYS A 46 -2.14 13.19 -9.66
C LYS A 46 -1.47 12.78 -10.98
N HIS A 47 -0.18 13.08 -11.10
CA HIS A 47 0.60 12.84 -12.31
C HIS A 47 1.36 11.52 -12.28
N LEU A 48 1.55 10.94 -11.11
CA LEU A 48 2.36 9.74 -10.92
C LEU A 48 1.99 8.58 -11.86
N PRO A 49 0.72 8.25 -12.13
CA PRO A 49 0.37 7.15 -13.03
C PRO A 49 0.83 7.35 -14.48
N SER A 50 0.90 8.60 -14.95
CA SER A 50 1.31 8.95 -16.32
C SER A 50 2.79 9.32 -16.44
N GLU A 51 3.42 9.71 -15.35
CA GLU A 51 4.80 10.21 -15.31
C GLU A 51 5.79 9.23 -14.68
N THR A 52 5.32 8.07 -14.21
CA THR A 52 6.21 7.03 -13.68
C THR A 52 7.15 6.56 -14.80
N PRO A 53 8.47 6.77 -14.67
CA PRO A 53 9.40 6.42 -15.73
C PRO A 53 9.58 4.91 -15.83
N GLU A 54 9.75 4.40 -17.04
CA GLU A 54 10.02 2.98 -17.30
C GLU A 54 11.25 2.47 -16.52
N SER A 55 12.24 3.33 -16.29
CA SER A 55 13.42 3.00 -15.51
C SER A 55 13.09 2.64 -14.05
N LEU A 56 12.06 3.26 -13.45
CA LEU A 56 11.61 2.92 -12.11
C LEU A 56 10.90 1.56 -12.10
N VAL A 57 10.06 1.32 -13.10
CA VAL A 57 9.41 0.00 -13.27
C VAL A 57 10.46 -1.08 -13.42
N LYS A 58 11.45 -0.85 -14.28
CA LYS A 58 12.57 -1.78 -14.49
C LYS A 58 13.37 -2.03 -13.21
N ALA A 59 13.64 -1.01 -12.41
CA ALA A 59 14.33 -1.18 -11.13
C ALA A 59 13.54 -2.07 -10.15
N CYS A 60 12.21 -1.93 -10.11
CA CYS A 60 11.36 -2.82 -9.31
C CYS A 60 11.39 -4.27 -9.84
N GLU A 61 11.40 -4.45 -11.16
CA GLU A 61 11.51 -5.78 -11.77
C GLU A 61 12.87 -6.43 -11.48
N ASP A 62 13.96 -5.66 -11.52
CA ASP A 62 15.30 -6.15 -11.20
C ASP A 62 15.39 -6.62 -9.74
N ILE A 63 14.76 -5.90 -8.78
CA ILE A 63 14.65 -6.34 -7.38
C ILE A 63 13.83 -7.62 -7.28
N ARG A 64 12.70 -7.72 -7.98
CA ARG A 64 11.88 -8.94 -8.01
C ARG A 64 12.69 -10.14 -8.50
N ASP A 65 13.45 -9.98 -9.57
CA ASP A 65 14.22 -11.05 -10.18
C ASP A 65 15.42 -11.46 -9.29
N ASP A 66 16.06 -10.49 -8.63
CA ASP A 66 17.09 -10.76 -7.61
C ASP A 66 16.50 -11.57 -6.44
N TRP A 67 15.36 -11.16 -5.91
CA TRP A 67 14.70 -11.88 -4.83
C TRP A 67 14.25 -13.29 -5.24
N LYS A 68 13.77 -13.45 -6.47
CA LYS A 68 13.43 -14.76 -7.03
C LYS A 68 14.66 -15.65 -7.12
N SER A 69 15.80 -15.12 -7.55
CA SER A 69 17.07 -15.86 -7.60
C SER A 69 17.56 -16.32 -6.22
N LYS A 70 17.23 -15.58 -5.19
CA LYS A 70 17.53 -15.87 -3.77
C LYS A 70 16.48 -16.72 -3.08
N ASN A 71 15.46 -17.18 -3.80
CA ASN A 71 14.33 -17.95 -3.29
C ASN A 71 13.59 -17.24 -2.15
N ILE A 72 13.48 -15.91 -2.20
CA ILE A 72 12.65 -15.17 -1.25
C ILE A 72 11.19 -15.55 -1.49
N ASP A 73 10.55 -16.10 -0.47
CA ASP A 73 9.16 -16.57 -0.52
C ASP A 73 8.23 -15.83 0.46
N LEU A 74 8.80 -14.93 1.27
CA LEU A 74 8.07 -14.05 2.19
C LEU A 74 8.58 -12.61 2.04
N VAL A 75 7.68 -11.66 1.77
CA VAL A 75 7.99 -10.23 1.75
C VAL A 75 7.22 -9.52 2.85
N ILE A 76 7.93 -8.85 3.76
CA ILE A 76 7.35 -8.10 4.84
C ILE A 76 7.33 -6.63 4.45
N VAL A 77 6.13 -6.06 4.28
CA VAL A 77 5.96 -4.63 3.99
C VAL A 77 5.69 -3.90 5.31
N ILE A 78 6.61 -3.04 5.70
CA ILE A 78 6.57 -2.31 6.96
C ILE A 78 6.16 -0.87 6.68
N GLY A 79 4.99 -0.47 7.15
CA GLY A 79 4.43 0.87 6.94
C GLY A 79 3.08 1.05 7.61
N ILE A 80 2.59 2.28 7.67
CA ILE A 80 1.30 2.63 8.26
C ILE A 80 0.49 3.54 7.33
N GLY A 81 -0.82 3.48 7.39
CA GLY A 81 -1.73 4.31 6.59
C GLY A 81 -1.49 4.16 5.09
N GLY A 82 -1.29 5.28 4.40
CA GLY A 82 -1.05 5.29 2.95
C GLY A 82 0.21 4.56 2.50
N SER A 83 1.17 4.31 3.41
CA SER A 83 2.39 3.58 3.08
C SER A 83 2.18 2.07 2.88
N TYR A 84 1.03 1.50 3.29
CA TYR A 84 0.76 0.09 3.04
C TYR A 84 -0.62 -0.20 2.46
N LEU A 85 -1.64 0.64 2.74
CA LEU A 85 -3.03 0.34 2.37
C LEU A 85 -3.24 0.26 0.86
N GLY A 86 -2.56 1.11 0.08
CA GLY A 86 -2.65 1.08 -1.39
C GLY A 86 -2.09 -0.22 -1.97
N ALA A 87 -0.90 -0.61 -1.53
CA ALA A 87 -0.29 -1.88 -1.94
C ALA A 87 -1.13 -3.08 -1.49
N LYS A 88 -1.62 -3.07 -0.23
CA LYS A 88 -2.49 -4.12 0.29
C LYS A 88 -3.77 -4.26 -0.53
N CYS A 89 -4.43 -3.15 -0.85
CA CYS A 89 -5.65 -3.14 -1.68
C CYS A 89 -5.39 -3.76 -3.06
N ALA A 90 -4.32 -3.35 -3.73
CA ALA A 90 -3.98 -3.87 -5.06
C ALA A 90 -3.62 -5.37 -5.01
N ILE A 91 -2.83 -5.80 -4.04
CA ILE A 91 -2.45 -7.20 -3.87
C ILE A 91 -3.70 -8.04 -3.59
N GLU A 92 -4.57 -7.65 -2.66
CA GLU A 92 -5.77 -8.42 -2.32
C GLU A 92 -6.79 -8.46 -3.48
N ALA A 93 -6.93 -7.37 -4.24
CA ALA A 93 -7.84 -7.32 -5.39
C ALA A 93 -7.37 -8.17 -6.58
N LEU A 94 -6.06 -8.34 -6.75
CA LEU A 94 -5.47 -9.03 -7.89
C LEU A 94 -5.01 -10.47 -7.57
N SER A 95 -4.96 -10.83 -6.30
CA SER A 95 -4.55 -12.16 -5.88
C SER A 95 -5.69 -13.16 -5.95
N HIS A 96 -5.35 -14.43 -6.13
CA HIS A 96 -6.30 -15.52 -5.98
C HIS A 96 -6.84 -15.57 -4.53
N SER A 97 -8.14 -15.83 -4.34
CA SER A 97 -8.76 -15.84 -3.00
C SER A 97 -8.09 -16.79 -2.00
N PHE A 98 -7.48 -17.85 -2.48
CA PHE A 98 -6.75 -18.85 -1.68
C PHE A 98 -5.24 -18.83 -1.95
N ALA A 99 -4.69 -17.65 -2.31
CA ALA A 99 -3.26 -17.52 -2.63
C ALA A 99 -2.35 -17.95 -1.46
N LYS A 100 -2.78 -17.68 -0.23
CA LYS A 100 -2.03 -18.06 0.99
C LYS A 100 -1.93 -19.56 1.19
N GLU A 101 -2.98 -20.29 0.86
CA GLU A 101 -3.07 -21.74 1.01
C GLU A 101 -2.40 -22.48 -0.15
N LEU A 102 -2.37 -21.88 -1.33
CA LEU A 102 -1.77 -22.47 -2.53
C LEU A 102 -0.24 -22.42 -2.55
N HIS A 103 0.37 -21.55 -1.77
CA HIS A 103 1.83 -21.39 -1.65
C HIS A 103 2.58 -21.46 -3.00
N SER A 104 2.31 -20.50 -3.89
CA SER A 104 3.04 -20.43 -5.17
C SER A 104 4.53 -20.22 -4.92
N LYS A 105 5.37 -21.04 -5.57
CA LYS A 105 6.84 -20.85 -5.54
C LYS A 105 7.28 -19.65 -6.37
N ASP A 106 6.44 -19.17 -7.27
CA ASP A 106 6.77 -18.09 -8.20
C ASP A 106 6.41 -16.70 -7.67
N VAL A 107 5.54 -16.64 -6.67
CA VAL A 107 5.06 -15.38 -6.08
C VAL A 107 5.21 -15.45 -4.57
N PRO A 108 6.04 -14.58 -3.97
CA PRO A 108 6.22 -14.56 -2.52
C PRO A 108 4.90 -14.17 -1.82
N GLN A 109 4.71 -14.72 -0.64
CA GLN A 109 3.64 -14.24 0.24
C GLN A 109 4.01 -12.85 0.75
N VAL A 110 3.04 -11.91 0.69
CA VAL A 110 3.22 -10.57 1.25
C VAL A 110 2.46 -10.47 2.57
N VAL A 111 3.15 -10.02 3.60
CA VAL A 111 2.58 -9.68 4.91
C VAL A 111 2.88 -8.23 5.27
N PHE A 112 2.02 -7.63 6.07
CA PHE A 112 2.13 -6.21 6.43
C PHE A 112 2.37 -6.06 7.92
N ALA A 113 3.36 -5.24 8.31
CA ALA A 113 3.70 -4.93 9.69
C ALA A 113 3.91 -3.42 9.89
N GLY A 114 4.06 -2.98 11.13
CA GLY A 114 4.29 -1.57 11.45
C GLY A 114 3.04 -0.69 11.34
N ASN A 115 1.87 -1.29 11.26
CA ASN A 115 0.57 -0.62 11.33
C ASN A 115 -0.07 -0.70 12.73
N ASN A 116 0.59 -1.39 13.65
CA ASN A 116 0.26 -1.50 15.06
C ASN A 116 1.52 -1.81 15.88
N LEU A 117 1.39 -1.84 17.21
CA LEU A 117 2.43 -2.19 18.17
C LEU A 117 2.09 -3.46 18.96
N SER A 118 1.33 -4.39 18.36
CA SER A 118 1.02 -5.66 19.00
C SER A 118 2.28 -6.51 19.14
N GLU A 119 2.67 -6.78 20.37
CA GLU A 119 3.76 -7.68 20.71
C GLU A 119 3.50 -9.10 20.20
N GLU A 120 2.27 -9.57 20.37
CA GLU A 120 1.79 -10.88 19.92
C GLU A 120 1.93 -11.01 18.39
N TYR A 121 1.45 -10.02 17.63
CA TYR A 121 1.57 -10.03 16.17
C TYR A 121 3.03 -10.05 15.68
N ILE A 122 3.90 -9.28 16.31
CA ILE A 122 5.32 -9.25 15.94
C ILE A 122 6.01 -10.57 16.30
N SER A 123 5.67 -11.18 17.46
CA SER A 123 6.19 -12.49 17.83
C SER A 123 5.80 -13.57 16.81
N GLU A 124 4.52 -13.65 16.44
CA GLU A 124 4.03 -14.56 15.41
C GLU A 124 4.67 -14.32 14.02
N LEU A 125 4.95 -13.06 13.69
CA LEU A 125 5.67 -12.72 12.46
C LEU A 125 7.11 -13.25 12.48
N ILE A 126 7.80 -13.16 13.62
CA ILE A 126 9.15 -13.71 13.77
C ILE A 126 9.12 -15.25 13.65
N ASP A 127 8.13 -15.93 14.23
CA ASP A 127 7.96 -17.38 14.06
C ASP A 127 7.80 -17.77 12.58
N LEU A 128 7.01 -16.97 11.82
CA LEU A 128 6.88 -17.17 10.38
C LEU A 128 8.20 -16.98 9.63
N MET A 129 8.99 -15.95 10.01
CA MET A 129 10.29 -15.66 9.41
C MET A 129 11.33 -16.75 9.67
N GLN A 130 11.25 -17.48 10.78
CA GLN A 130 12.15 -18.60 11.10
C GLN A 130 12.05 -19.77 10.11
N VAL A 131 10.91 -19.91 9.44
CA VAL A 131 10.63 -21.04 8.53
C VAL A 131 10.53 -20.63 7.06
N ARG A 132 10.80 -19.36 6.73
CA ARG A 132 10.66 -18.79 5.39
C ARG A 132 11.87 -17.95 5.02
N ASN A 133 12.20 -17.90 3.72
CA ASN A 133 13.19 -16.96 3.22
C ASN A 133 12.54 -15.57 3.07
N ALA A 134 12.93 -14.65 3.95
CA ALA A 134 12.26 -13.37 4.09
C ALA A 134 13.09 -12.20 3.54
N ALA A 135 12.38 -11.23 2.94
CA ALA A 135 12.88 -9.89 2.68
C ALA A 135 11.92 -8.84 3.24
N CYS A 136 12.38 -7.61 3.45
CA CYS A 136 11.49 -6.54 3.89
C CYS A 136 11.57 -5.30 3.02
N VAL A 137 10.42 -4.62 2.91
CA VAL A 137 10.26 -3.29 2.30
C VAL A 137 9.78 -2.33 3.38
N VAL A 138 10.51 -1.25 3.62
CA VAL A 138 10.16 -0.26 4.63
C VAL A 138 9.73 1.04 3.96
N ILE A 139 8.53 1.51 4.28
CA ILE A 139 7.97 2.71 3.68
C ILE A 139 7.54 3.66 4.80
N SER A 140 8.22 4.79 4.90
CA SER A 140 7.88 5.85 5.85
C SER A 140 8.10 7.22 5.21
N LYS A 141 7.04 8.06 5.18
CA LYS A 141 7.13 9.41 4.62
C LYS A 141 8.07 10.32 5.42
N SER A 142 7.99 10.26 6.75
CA SER A 142 8.78 11.11 7.66
C SER A 142 10.09 10.47 8.12
N GLY A 143 10.21 9.14 8.01
CA GLY A 143 11.28 8.38 8.63
C GLY A 143 11.20 8.27 10.17
N THR A 144 10.20 8.91 10.80
CA THR A 144 10.08 9.03 12.26
C THR A 144 8.83 8.37 12.85
N THR A 145 8.03 7.68 12.03
CA THR A 145 6.82 6.99 12.49
C THR A 145 7.20 5.86 13.45
N THR A 146 6.72 5.95 14.68
CA THR A 146 7.14 5.07 15.78
C THR A 146 6.83 3.60 15.49
N GLU A 147 5.62 3.29 15.07
CA GLU A 147 5.16 1.92 14.80
C GLU A 147 6.01 1.27 13.70
N THR A 148 6.24 1.98 12.61
CA THR A 148 7.11 1.54 11.51
C THR A 148 8.56 1.35 11.97
N ALA A 149 9.08 2.28 12.79
CA ALA A 149 10.45 2.21 13.27
C ALA A 149 10.69 1.03 14.24
N VAL A 150 9.72 0.76 15.13
CA VAL A 150 9.78 -0.36 16.07
C VAL A 150 9.72 -1.69 15.30
N ALA A 151 8.73 -1.87 14.44
CA ALA A 151 8.60 -3.08 13.64
C ALA A 151 9.84 -3.31 12.76
N PHE A 152 10.36 -2.26 12.12
CA PHE A 152 11.57 -2.38 11.29
C PHE A 152 12.79 -2.78 12.10
N ARG A 153 12.99 -2.22 13.30
CA ARG A 153 14.13 -2.59 14.16
C ARG A 153 14.13 -4.08 14.48
N ILE A 154 12.95 -4.62 14.83
CA ILE A 154 12.83 -6.04 15.23
C ILE A 154 13.03 -6.95 14.00
N VAL A 155 12.34 -6.66 12.89
CA VAL A 155 12.46 -7.44 11.64
C VAL A 155 13.89 -7.38 11.09
N LYS A 156 14.51 -6.19 11.08
CA LYS A 156 15.90 -6.01 10.65
C LYS A 156 16.87 -6.85 11.47
N GLN A 157 16.76 -6.79 12.80
CA GLN A 157 17.61 -7.59 13.68
C GLN A 157 17.52 -9.06 13.36
N HIS A 158 16.30 -9.60 13.21
CA HIS A 158 16.10 -11.01 12.87
C HIS A 158 16.71 -11.37 11.52
N LEU A 159 16.56 -10.50 10.49
CA LEU A 159 17.17 -10.74 9.18
C LEU A 159 18.71 -10.73 9.25
N GLU A 160 19.31 -9.79 9.98
CA GLU A 160 20.76 -9.70 10.16
C GLU A 160 21.36 -10.86 10.97
N GLU A 161 20.57 -11.49 11.85
CA GLU A 161 20.98 -12.68 12.60
C GLU A 161 20.83 -13.97 11.78
N THR A 162 19.99 -13.94 10.72
CA THR A 162 19.69 -15.12 9.89
C THR A 162 20.58 -15.20 8.64
N TYR A 163 20.92 -14.06 8.04
CA TYR A 163 21.68 -13.94 6.78
C TYR A 163 23.01 -13.23 6.95
#